data_20c65c709b02695b50c719875c5674b6
#
_entry.id   20c65c709b02695b50c719875c5674b6
#
_cell.length_a   1.000
_cell.length_b   1.000
_cell.length_c   1.000
_cell.angle_alpha   90.00
_cell.angle_beta   90.00
_cell.angle_gamma   90.00
#
_symmetry.space_group_name_H-M   'P 1'
#
loop_
_entity.id
_entity.type
_entity.pdbx_description
1 polymer ?
#
loop_
_entity_poly.entity_id
_entity_poly.type
_entity_poly.pdbx_seq_one_letter_code
_entity_poly.pdbx_strand_id
1 'polypeptide(L)'
;MTQEDDERFREYAQRWRNVATQVSPHVGEKEMTKLFLKTLSQFYYEMMVGSVPRDFSDMVSIGMRLEEGVREGRLTNSLET
;
A
#
# COMPACT_ATOMS: atom_id res chain seq x y z
N MET A 1 -11.81 -0.21 4.20
CA MET A 1 -11.31 1.06 3.71
C MET A 1 -10.44 0.80 2.48
N THR A 2 -10.64 1.55 1.43
CA THR A 2 -9.90 1.35 0.18
C THR A 2 -9.39 2.70 -0.35
N GLN A 3 -8.42 2.62 -1.26
CA GLN A 3 -7.87 3.79 -1.91
C GLN A 3 -8.89 4.39 -2.88
N GLU A 4 -9.06 5.70 -2.81
CA GLU A 4 -9.95 6.42 -3.73
C GLU A 4 -9.29 6.53 -5.11
N ASP A 5 -10.09 6.76 -6.16
CA ASP A 5 -9.59 6.80 -7.52
C ASP A 5 -8.57 7.93 -7.75
N ASP A 6 -8.75 9.07 -7.10
CA ASP A 6 -7.86 10.21 -7.23
C ASP A 6 -6.86 10.33 -6.09
N GLU A 7 -6.84 9.35 -5.21
CA GLU A 7 -5.97 9.36 -4.04
C GLU A 7 -4.64 8.70 -4.37
N ARG A 8 -3.53 9.40 -4.06
CA ARG A 8 -2.21 8.82 -4.21
C ARG A 8 -1.97 7.75 -3.17
N PHE A 9 -1.10 6.80 -3.50
CA PHE A 9 -0.77 5.72 -2.58
C PHE A 9 -0.31 6.24 -1.22
N ARG A 10 0.56 7.24 -1.22
CA ARG A 10 1.05 7.84 0.03
C ARG A 10 -0.08 8.43 0.86
N GLU A 11 -0.98 9.14 0.21
CA GLU A 11 -2.12 9.76 0.90
C GLU A 11 -3.03 8.71 1.51
N TYR A 12 -3.30 7.67 0.76
CA TYR A 12 -4.11 6.57 1.27
C TYR A 12 -3.44 5.89 2.46
N ALA A 13 -2.14 5.62 2.36
CA ALA A 13 -1.39 4.97 3.42
C ALA A 13 -1.44 5.78 4.71
N GLN A 14 -1.27 7.10 4.61
CA GLN A 14 -1.32 7.97 5.79
C GLN A 14 -2.72 8.02 6.40
N ARG A 15 -3.73 8.11 5.55
CA ARG A 15 -5.12 8.10 6.01
C ARG A 15 -5.44 6.80 6.74
N TRP A 16 -5.04 5.69 6.15
CA TRP A 16 -5.28 4.37 6.73
C TRP A 16 -4.55 4.23 8.07
N ARG A 17 -3.30 4.67 8.13
CA ARG A 17 -2.51 4.57 9.35
C ARG A 17 -3.12 5.38 10.48
N ASN A 18 -3.59 6.58 10.18
CA ASN A 18 -4.24 7.41 11.18
C ASN A 18 -5.46 6.72 11.78
N VAL A 19 -6.29 6.14 10.95
CA VAL A 19 -7.48 5.42 11.40
C VAL A 19 -7.08 4.18 12.21
N ALA A 20 -6.13 3.41 11.70
CA ALA A 20 -5.69 2.18 12.35
C ALA A 20 -5.09 2.47 13.73
N THR A 21 -4.33 3.55 13.85
CA THR A 21 -3.72 3.93 15.13
C THR A 21 -4.78 4.27 16.16
N GLN A 22 -5.87 4.90 15.74
CA GLN A 22 -6.97 5.24 16.63
C GLN A 22 -7.73 4.00 17.09
N VAL A 23 -7.91 3.03 16.19
CA VAL A 23 -8.67 1.82 16.48
C VAL A 23 -7.84 0.80 17.25
N SER A 24 -6.57 0.66 16.89
CA SER A 24 -5.68 -0.36 17.46
C SER A 24 -4.32 0.24 17.78
N PRO A 25 -4.21 1.07 18.82
CA PRO A 25 -2.97 1.80 19.11
C PRO A 25 -1.81 0.91 19.56
N HIS A 26 -2.09 -0.33 19.92
CA HIS A 26 -1.04 -1.25 20.39
C HIS A 26 -0.50 -2.19 19.32
N VAL A 27 -0.95 -2.04 18.08
CA VAL A 27 -0.47 -2.87 16.99
C VAL A 27 0.92 -2.40 16.56
N GLY A 28 1.87 -3.34 16.44
CA GLY A 28 3.22 -3.02 16.03
C GLY A 28 3.33 -2.71 14.54
N GLU A 29 4.47 -2.13 14.15
CA GLU A 29 4.70 -1.72 12.76
C GLU A 29 4.55 -2.86 11.76
N LYS A 30 5.10 -4.02 12.07
CA LYS A 30 5.03 -5.16 11.15
C LYS A 30 3.60 -5.64 10.97
N GLU A 31 2.85 -5.71 12.05
CA GLU A 31 1.47 -6.14 11.98
C GLU A 31 0.61 -5.12 11.25
N MET A 32 0.87 -3.84 11.49
CA MET A 32 0.17 -2.77 10.79
C MET A 32 0.42 -2.85 9.29
N THR A 33 1.65 -3.12 8.89
CA THR A 33 1.99 -3.28 7.48
C THR A 33 1.21 -4.43 6.86
N LYS A 34 1.14 -5.56 7.53
CA LYS A 34 0.39 -6.73 7.03
C LYS A 34 -1.09 -6.42 6.87
N LEU A 35 -1.67 -5.76 7.85
CA LEU A 35 -3.09 -5.40 7.80
C LEU A 35 -3.37 -4.44 6.64
N PHE A 36 -2.48 -3.48 6.44
CA PHE A 36 -2.62 -2.53 5.35
C PHE A 36 -2.56 -3.23 3.99
N LEU A 37 -1.63 -4.14 3.83
CA LEU A 37 -1.48 -4.86 2.56
C LEU A 37 -2.76 -5.58 2.15
N LYS A 38 -3.52 -6.06 3.12
CA LYS A 38 -4.77 -6.76 2.83
C LYS A 38 -5.85 -5.85 2.25
N THR A 39 -5.70 -4.53 2.38
CA THR A 39 -6.66 -3.59 1.82
C THR A 39 -6.34 -3.19 0.38
N LEU A 40 -5.20 -3.59 -0.13
CA LEU A 40 -4.75 -3.20 -1.46
C LEU A 40 -5.37 -4.10 -2.53
N SER A 41 -5.38 -3.59 -3.78
CA SER A 41 -5.78 -4.41 -4.91
C SER A 41 -4.81 -5.58 -5.06
N GLN A 42 -5.24 -6.61 -5.77
CA GLN A 42 -4.42 -7.80 -5.97
C GLN A 42 -3.07 -7.46 -6.60
N PHE A 43 -3.08 -6.54 -7.56
CA PHE A 43 -1.83 -6.13 -8.22
C PHE A 43 -0.83 -5.57 -7.22
N TYR A 44 -1.24 -4.59 -6.43
CA TYR A 44 -0.35 -3.98 -5.43
C TYR A 44 0.03 -4.98 -4.34
N TYR A 45 -0.90 -5.79 -3.91
CA TYR A 45 -0.64 -6.78 -2.88
C TYR A 45 0.47 -7.75 -3.33
N GLU A 46 0.34 -8.29 -4.52
CA GLU A 46 1.33 -9.24 -5.04
C GLU A 46 2.70 -8.60 -5.23
N MET A 47 2.73 -7.37 -5.74
CA MET A 47 4.00 -6.67 -5.92
C MET A 47 4.65 -6.35 -4.58
N MET A 48 3.87 -5.98 -3.58
CA MET A 48 4.39 -5.70 -2.24
C MET A 48 4.94 -6.93 -1.56
N VAL A 49 4.23 -8.05 -1.65
CA VAL A 49 4.68 -9.29 -1.06
C VAL A 49 6.01 -9.71 -1.68
N GLY A 50 6.16 -9.54 -2.99
CA GLY A 50 7.40 -9.85 -3.68
C GLY A 50 8.56 -8.95 -3.30
N SER A 51 8.27 -7.72 -2.87
CA SER A 51 9.29 -6.75 -2.47
C SER A 51 9.71 -6.88 -1.02
N VAL A 52 8.94 -7.60 -0.21
CA VAL A 52 9.22 -7.88 1.20
C VAL A 52 9.56 -6.60 1.98
N PRO A 53 8.61 -5.69 2.16
CA PRO A 53 8.86 -4.45 2.91
C PRO A 53 9.20 -4.76 4.37
N ARG A 54 10.15 -4.01 4.92
CA ARG A 54 10.62 -4.24 6.29
C ARG A 54 9.72 -3.61 7.33
N ASP A 55 9.13 -2.48 7.01
CA ASP A 55 8.22 -1.77 7.91
C ASP A 55 7.23 -0.95 7.09
N PHE A 56 6.38 -0.20 7.79
CA PHE A 56 5.34 0.59 7.13
C PHE A 56 5.94 1.66 6.21
N SER A 57 6.98 2.34 6.67
CA SER A 57 7.64 3.38 5.86
C SER A 57 8.26 2.80 4.60
N ASP A 58 8.90 1.65 4.72
CA ASP A 58 9.48 0.96 3.57
C ASP A 58 8.39 0.56 2.59
N MET A 59 7.29 0.04 3.11
CA MET A 59 6.14 -0.34 2.30
C MET A 59 5.57 0.86 1.53
N VAL A 60 5.46 2.02 2.17
CA VAL A 60 4.97 3.22 1.51
C VAL A 60 5.91 3.64 0.37
N SER A 61 7.22 3.57 0.60
CA SER A 61 8.21 3.90 -0.43
C SER A 61 8.09 2.98 -1.64
N ILE A 62 7.93 1.68 -1.39
CA ILE A 62 7.76 0.71 -2.47
C ILE A 62 6.46 1.01 -3.23
N GLY A 63 5.38 1.27 -2.51
CA GLY A 63 4.10 1.58 -3.13
C GLY A 63 4.15 2.83 -4.00
N MET A 64 4.89 3.84 -3.57
CA MET A 64 5.06 5.05 -4.37
C MET A 64 5.79 4.77 -5.67
N ARG A 65 6.78 3.89 -5.64
CA ARG A 65 7.51 3.50 -6.85
C ARG A 65 6.61 2.71 -7.80
N LEU A 66 5.80 1.82 -7.26
CA LEU A 66 4.86 1.05 -8.07
C LEU A 66 3.84 1.97 -8.73
N GLU A 67 3.31 2.91 -7.97
CA GLU A 67 2.34 3.87 -8.49
C GLU A 67 2.96 4.70 -9.62
N GLU A 68 4.18 5.15 -9.44
CA GLU A 68 4.89 5.92 -10.45
C GLU A 68 5.07 5.09 -11.72
N GLY A 69 5.46 3.84 -11.58
CA GLY A 69 5.63 2.94 -12.72
C GLY A 69 4.33 2.73 -13.48
N VAL A 70 3.23 2.57 -12.78
CA VAL A 70 1.92 2.40 -13.40
C VAL A 70 1.52 3.67 -14.15
N ARG A 71 1.73 4.82 -13.53
CA ARG A 71 1.37 6.11 -14.13
C ARG A 71 2.20 6.43 -15.37
N GLU A 72 3.45 5.98 -15.38
CA GLU A 72 4.33 6.18 -16.53
C GLU A 72 4.14 5.13 -17.62
N GLY A 73 3.28 4.16 -17.39
CA GLY A 73 3.03 3.10 -18.34
C GLY A 73 4.08 2.01 -18.38
N ARG A 74 5.02 2.00 -17.43
CA ARG A 74 6.04 0.96 -17.33
C ARG A 74 5.52 -0.32 -16.73
N LEU A 75 4.52 -0.20 -15.85
CA LEU A 75 3.86 -1.32 -15.22
C LEU A 75 2.39 -1.26 -15.57
N THR A 76 1.77 -2.40 -15.76
CA THR A 76 0.34 -2.46 -16.04
C THR A 76 -0.35 -3.25 -14.95
N ASN A 77 -1.61 -2.88 -14.68
CA ASN A 77 -2.44 -3.68 -13.82
C ASN A 77 -2.69 -5.00 -14.52
N SER A 78 -2.43 -6.09 -13.84
CA SER A 78 -2.47 -7.44 -14.43
C SER A 78 -3.78 -7.79 -15.10
N LEU A 79 -4.85 -7.14 -14.71
CA LEU A 79 -6.18 -7.44 -15.27
C LEU A 79 -6.37 -6.89 -16.66
N GLU A 80 -5.43 -6.12 -17.15
CA GLU A 80 -5.54 -5.48 -18.45
C GLU A 80 -4.92 -6.26 -19.59
N THR A 81 -4.27 -7.33 -19.30
CA THR A 81 -3.63 -8.15 -20.33
C THR A 81 -4.57 -9.13 -20.97
#